data_019c919831f9d19de4a28b19f86e9363
#
_entry.id   019c919831f9d19de4a28b19f86e9363
#
_cell.length_a   1.000
_cell.length_b   1.000
_cell.length_c   1.000
_cell.angle_alpha   90.00
_cell.angle_beta   90.00
_cell.angle_gamma   90.00
#
_symmetry.space_group_name_H-M   'P 1'
#
loop_
_entity.id
_entity.type
_entity.pdbx_description
1 polymer ?
#
loop_
_entity_poly.entity_id
_entity_poly.type
_entity_poly.pdbx_seq_one_letter_code
_entity_poly.pdbx_strand_id
1 'polypeptide(L)'
;MRAFALSDWWMEKGGKGSEVYHPLENTFLGYRAGCELYNIIQKKLPLLHFAYFHFLEFAAMHRKASHIIGGQKFVRKIQAYSPDLIVSTHAHLNHGYYELSRLPSSKASQFVVYCGELADGQGFSRHWINPKNDLFISPFEEGIRAAQKRGMPTEKTLIGGPLLRKPFYQENQKFDRIKVIKALGFDSQIPIFLLATGANGVNRHISVLKELSNSMIHCQVLALCGTNEKTYQGIINLSLNDCVKVVPYRRITADSMVEFLRASTWMLARPGAGLTTEALATGCPVIFDLSGGCMPQEKNNLNFWRSRTGTLLTAHSPAQLIKIIRAGNLVPRLNIPLEESPSLLLTHLFRLARNSHGQRD
;
A
#
# COMPACT_ATOMS: atom_id res chain seq x y z
N MET A 1 3.19 -6.71 -1.37
CA MET A 1 4.11 -5.83 -0.62
C MET A 1 4.01 -6.04 0.89
N ARG A 2 2.82 -5.84 1.54
CA ARG A 2 2.64 -6.06 3.00
C ARG A 2 2.99 -7.48 3.45
N ALA A 3 2.55 -8.52 2.73
CA ALA A 3 2.87 -9.90 3.08
C ALA A 3 4.38 -10.17 3.09
N PHE A 4 5.13 -9.63 2.13
CA PHE A 4 6.59 -9.74 2.11
C PHE A 4 7.22 -8.98 3.28
N ALA A 5 6.78 -7.75 3.56
CA ALA A 5 7.28 -7.00 4.70
C ALA A 5 7.03 -7.74 6.03
N LEU A 6 5.84 -8.36 6.19
CA LEU A 6 5.54 -9.17 7.37
C LEU A 6 6.45 -10.40 7.46
N SER A 7 6.65 -11.11 6.33
CA SER A 7 7.56 -12.26 6.27
C SER A 7 8.98 -11.88 6.68
N ASP A 8 9.50 -10.77 6.17
CA ASP A 8 10.84 -10.26 6.49
C ASP A 8 10.96 -9.92 7.99
N TRP A 9 9.97 -9.22 8.56
CA TRP A 9 9.94 -8.91 9.99
C TRP A 9 9.80 -10.14 10.87
N TRP A 10 8.96 -11.11 10.48
CA TRP A 10 8.79 -12.36 11.18
C TRP A 10 10.11 -13.13 11.30
N MET A 11 10.82 -13.30 10.19
CA MET A 11 12.09 -14.00 10.15
C MET A 11 13.18 -13.29 10.96
N GLU A 12 13.25 -11.96 10.88
CA GLU A 12 14.22 -11.17 11.65
C GLU A 12 14.03 -11.27 13.15
N LYS A 13 12.77 -11.31 13.62
CA LYS A 13 12.46 -11.43 15.05
C LYS A 13 12.49 -12.87 15.56
N GLY A 14 13.08 -13.79 14.81
CA GLY A 14 13.31 -15.19 15.23
C GLY A 14 12.16 -16.13 14.91
N GLY A 15 11.20 -15.73 14.09
CA GLY A 15 10.16 -16.64 13.58
C GLY A 15 10.75 -17.71 12.68
N LYS A 16 10.20 -18.91 12.76
CA LYS A 16 10.63 -20.05 11.93
C LYS A 16 9.61 -20.28 10.81
N GLY A 17 10.10 -20.53 9.62
CA GLY A 17 9.30 -20.83 8.43
C GLY A 17 8.31 -19.70 8.11
N SER A 18 8.45 -19.09 6.96
CA SER A 18 7.48 -18.12 6.44
C SER A 18 7.38 -18.28 4.94
N GLU A 19 6.16 -18.36 4.44
CA GLU A 19 5.89 -18.45 3.01
C GLU A 19 4.81 -17.45 2.62
N VAL A 20 5.07 -16.67 1.57
CA VAL A 20 4.06 -15.78 0.97
C VAL A 20 3.37 -16.53 -0.17
N TYR A 21 2.07 -16.78 -0.01
CA TYR A 21 1.25 -17.52 -0.97
C TYR A 21 0.15 -16.63 -1.54
N HIS A 22 -0.16 -16.81 -2.83
CA HIS A 22 -1.16 -16.05 -3.58
C HIS A 22 -2.34 -16.95 -3.99
N PRO A 23 -3.30 -17.21 -3.11
CA PRO A 23 -4.39 -18.17 -3.37
C PRO A 23 -5.23 -17.82 -4.60
N LEU A 24 -5.58 -16.54 -4.79
CA LEU A 24 -6.40 -16.10 -5.92
C LEU A 24 -5.74 -16.38 -7.28
N GLU A 25 -4.43 -16.28 -7.36
CA GLU A 25 -3.68 -16.50 -8.60
C GLU A 25 -3.34 -17.97 -8.84
N ASN A 26 -3.24 -18.76 -7.76
CA ASN A 26 -2.75 -20.13 -7.80
C ASN A 26 -3.83 -21.21 -7.75
N THR A 27 -5.06 -20.89 -7.31
CA THR A 27 -6.14 -21.89 -7.22
C THR A 27 -6.82 -22.15 -8.55
N PHE A 28 -7.11 -21.10 -9.33
CA PHE A 28 -7.84 -21.21 -10.59
C PHE A 28 -7.36 -20.16 -11.61
N LEU A 29 -7.14 -20.59 -12.87
CA LEU A 29 -6.68 -19.70 -13.94
C LEU A 29 -7.63 -18.53 -14.20
N GLY A 30 -8.95 -18.74 -14.03
CA GLY A 30 -9.94 -17.68 -14.18
C GLY A 30 -9.81 -16.57 -13.14
N TYR A 31 -9.39 -16.87 -11.93
CA TYR A 31 -9.12 -15.83 -10.91
C TYR A 31 -7.88 -15.02 -11.27
N ARG A 32 -6.85 -15.69 -11.79
CA ARG A 32 -5.66 -15.01 -12.29
C ARG A 32 -6.01 -14.06 -13.45
N ALA A 33 -6.79 -14.52 -14.41
CA ALA A 33 -7.29 -13.69 -15.53
C ALA A 33 -8.14 -12.50 -15.00
N GLY A 34 -8.97 -12.71 -13.97
CA GLY A 34 -9.72 -11.66 -13.29
C GLY A 34 -8.82 -10.61 -12.62
N CYS A 35 -7.75 -11.03 -11.96
CA CYS A 35 -6.75 -10.12 -11.38
C CYS A 35 -6.02 -9.32 -12.48
N GLU A 36 -5.67 -9.95 -13.59
CA GLU A 36 -5.04 -9.29 -14.74
C GLU A 36 -6.00 -8.27 -15.39
N LEU A 37 -7.27 -8.66 -15.58
CA LEU A 37 -8.33 -7.77 -16.10
C LEU A 37 -8.53 -6.56 -15.17
N TYR A 38 -8.57 -6.78 -13.85
CA TYR A 38 -8.65 -5.70 -12.87
C TYR A 38 -7.49 -4.70 -13.03
N ASN A 39 -6.27 -5.21 -13.18
CA ASN A 39 -5.10 -4.37 -13.41
C ASN A 39 -5.18 -3.59 -14.73
N ILE A 40 -5.72 -4.19 -15.79
CA ILE A 40 -5.93 -3.53 -17.09
C ILE A 40 -6.98 -2.42 -16.97
N ILE A 41 -8.12 -2.70 -16.32
CA ILE A 41 -9.20 -1.72 -16.10
C ILE A 41 -8.67 -0.55 -15.28
N GLN A 42 -7.94 -0.83 -14.21
CA GLN A 42 -7.33 0.21 -13.37
C GLN A 42 -6.37 1.12 -14.16
N LYS A 43 -5.62 0.55 -15.12
CA LYS A 43 -4.66 1.30 -15.95
C LYS A 43 -5.29 2.10 -17.05
N LYS A 44 -6.31 1.56 -17.73
CA LYS A 44 -6.80 2.09 -19.01
C LYS A 44 -8.19 2.74 -18.92
N LEU A 45 -9.03 2.32 -17.97
CA LEU A 45 -10.45 2.67 -17.92
C LEU A 45 -10.91 3.00 -16.48
N PRO A 46 -10.46 4.11 -15.88
CA PRO A 46 -10.72 4.44 -14.47
C PRO A 46 -12.21 4.49 -14.10
N LEU A 47 -13.09 4.89 -15.03
CA LEU A 47 -14.54 4.93 -14.81
C LEU A 47 -15.16 3.52 -14.68
N LEU A 48 -14.66 2.55 -15.45
CA LEU A 48 -15.10 1.15 -15.34
C LEU A 48 -14.58 0.50 -14.05
N HIS A 49 -13.51 1.00 -13.47
CA HIS A 49 -13.01 0.50 -12.19
C HIS A 49 -14.03 0.65 -11.06
N PHE A 50 -14.80 1.73 -11.05
CA PHE A 50 -15.88 1.94 -10.08
C PHE A 50 -16.95 0.85 -10.19
N ALA A 51 -17.44 0.59 -11.41
CA ALA A 51 -18.43 -0.46 -11.67
C ALA A 51 -17.87 -1.85 -11.32
N TYR A 52 -16.62 -2.12 -11.68
CA TYR A 52 -15.96 -3.40 -11.41
C TYR A 52 -15.73 -3.62 -9.90
N PHE A 53 -15.35 -2.58 -9.15
CA PHE A 53 -15.24 -2.65 -7.69
C PHE A 53 -16.58 -3.03 -7.06
N HIS A 54 -17.67 -2.36 -7.42
CA HIS A 54 -19.00 -2.68 -6.92
C HIS A 54 -19.46 -4.08 -7.34
N PHE A 55 -19.16 -4.51 -8.56
CA PHE A 55 -19.41 -5.88 -9.00
C PHE A 55 -18.71 -6.90 -8.09
N LEU A 56 -17.43 -6.72 -7.80
CA LEU A 56 -16.69 -7.62 -6.89
C LEU A 56 -17.24 -7.61 -5.47
N GLU A 57 -17.69 -6.45 -4.97
CA GLU A 57 -18.35 -6.36 -3.67
C GLU A 57 -19.69 -7.13 -3.64
N PHE A 58 -20.45 -7.13 -4.74
CA PHE A 58 -21.72 -7.86 -4.84
C PHE A 58 -21.55 -9.34 -5.15
N ALA A 59 -20.58 -9.70 -5.99
CA ALA A 59 -20.46 -11.04 -6.56
C ALA A 59 -20.26 -12.17 -5.52
N ALA A 60 -19.87 -11.84 -4.29
CA ALA A 60 -19.74 -12.76 -3.15
C ALA A 60 -19.04 -14.11 -3.44
N MET A 61 -18.29 -14.20 -4.55
CA MET A 61 -17.71 -15.44 -5.10
C MET A 61 -16.78 -16.16 -4.13
N HIS A 62 -16.17 -15.45 -3.19
CA HIS A 62 -15.22 -16.01 -2.22
C HIS A 62 -15.79 -16.06 -0.79
N ARG A 63 -17.09 -15.88 -0.59
CA ARG A 63 -17.71 -15.85 0.74
C ARG A 63 -17.94 -17.23 1.34
N LYS A 64 -18.06 -18.27 0.53
CA LYS A 64 -18.23 -19.66 1.01
C LYS A 64 -17.15 -20.55 0.38
N ALA A 65 -16.69 -21.53 1.13
CA ALA A 65 -15.72 -22.53 0.65
C ALA A 65 -16.21 -23.24 -0.62
N SER A 66 -17.49 -23.56 -0.70
CA SER A 66 -18.15 -24.22 -1.85
C SER A 66 -18.12 -23.40 -3.14
N HIS A 67 -17.94 -22.08 -3.06
CA HIS A 67 -17.89 -21.18 -4.21
C HIS A 67 -16.47 -21.00 -4.76
N ILE A 68 -15.43 -21.52 -4.07
CA ILE A 68 -14.05 -21.36 -4.49
C ILE A 68 -13.66 -22.44 -5.46
N ILE A 69 -13.59 -22.09 -6.74
CA ILE A 69 -13.12 -23.02 -7.78
C ILE A 69 -11.63 -23.33 -7.51
N GLY A 70 -11.28 -24.63 -7.50
CA GLY A 70 -9.92 -25.06 -7.23
C GLY A 70 -9.51 -24.95 -5.75
N GLY A 71 -10.47 -24.75 -4.81
CA GLY A 71 -10.20 -24.65 -3.37
C GLY A 71 -9.40 -25.82 -2.80
N GLN A 72 -9.52 -27.03 -3.39
CA GLN A 72 -8.73 -28.21 -3.01
C GLN A 72 -7.22 -27.99 -3.18
N LYS A 73 -6.76 -27.16 -4.11
CA LYS A 73 -5.33 -26.81 -4.22
C LYS A 73 -4.86 -26.02 -3.02
N PHE A 74 -5.69 -25.10 -2.53
CA PHE A 74 -5.41 -24.35 -1.31
C PHE A 74 -5.37 -25.28 -0.09
N VAL A 75 -6.36 -26.17 0.06
CA VAL A 75 -6.41 -27.15 1.16
C VAL A 75 -5.14 -28.01 1.16
N ARG A 76 -4.76 -28.60 0.02
CA ARG A 76 -3.53 -29.40 -0.11
C ARG A 76 -2.27 -28.60 0.26
N LYS A 77 -2.21 -27.31 -0.14
CA LYS A 77 -1.08 -26.44 0.21
C LYS A 77 -1.01 -26.20 1.72
N ILE A 78 -2.15 -25.92 2.36
CA ILE A 78 -2.22 -25.73 3.83
C ILE A 78 -1.84 -27.03 4.55
N GLN A 79 -2.33 -28.20 4.10
CA GLN A 79 -1.99 -29.49 4.67
C GLN A 79 -0.49 -29.79 4.57
N ALA A 80 0.09 -29.60 3.40
CA ALA A 80 1.51 -29.86 3.15
C ALA A 80 2.44 -28.94 3.96
N TYR A 81 2.08 -27.64 4.08
CA TYR A 81 2.88 -26.68 4.84
C TYR A 81 2.60 -26.75 6.35
N SER A 82 1.39 -27.13 6.72
CA SER A 82 0.92 -27.26 8.12
C SER A 82 1.23 -26.02 8.98
N PRO A 83 0.80 -24.81 8.56
CA PRO A 83 1.14 -23.58 9.27
C PRO A 83 0.48 -23.53 10.65
N ASP A 84 1.16 -22.92 11.62
CA ASP A 84 0.56 -22.56 12.91
C ASP A 84 -0.31 -21.31 12.80
N LEU A 85 0.07 -20.41 11.88
CA LEU A 85 -0.55 -19.11 11.69
C LEU A 85 -0.71 -18.81 10.20
N ILE A 86 -1.90 -18.38 9.82
CA ILE A 86 -2.21 -17.85 8.49
C ILE A 86 -2.51 -16.36 8.65
N VAL A 87 -1.76 -15.49 7.97
CA VAL A 87 -2.03 -14.05 7.98
C VAL A 87 -2.51 -13.61 6.60
N SER A 88 -3.78 -13.24 6.53
CA SER A 88 -4.38 -12.69 5.32
C SER A 88 -4.16 -11.18 5.22
N THR A 89 -3.65 -10.74 4.08
CA THR A 89 -3.48 -9.30 3.74
C THR A 89 -4.38 -8.86 2.59
N HIS A 90 -5.43 -9.63 2.27
CA HIS A 90 -6.33 -9.37 1.16
C HIS A 90 -7.79 -9.66 1.53
N ALA A 91 -8.71 -8.74 1.22
CA ALA A 91 -10.12 -8.81 1.63
C ALA A 91 -10.82 -10.12 1.22
N HIS A 92 -10.65 -10.56 -0.03
CA HIS A 92 -11.34 -11.73 -0.57
C HIS A 92 -10.86 -13.08 -0.03
N LEU A 93 -9.86 -13.12 0.85
CA LEU A 93 -9.36 -14.36 1.47
C LEU A 93 -9.99 -14.66 2.83
N ASN A 94 -10.77 -13.74 3.41
CA ASN A 94 -11.14 -13.78 4.83
C ASN A 94 -12.41 -14.57 5.13
N HIS A 95 -13.10 -15.11 4.13
CA HIS A 95 -14.33 -15.89 4.27
C HIS A 95 -14.16 -17.33 3.78
N GLY A 96 -14.40 -17.61 2.50
CA GLY A 96 -14.34 -18.98 2.00
C GLY A 96 -12.95 -19.64 2.12
N TYR A 97 -11.86 -18.89 1.98
CA TYR A 97 -10.52 -19.42 2.25
C TYR A 97 -10.28 -19.65 3.75
N TYR A 98 -10.87 -18.83 4.63
CA TYR A 98 -10.92 -19.13 6.05
C TYR A 98 -11.63 -20.47 6.30
N GLU A 99 -12.82 -20.69 5.71
CA GLU A 99 -13.55 -21.97 5.85
C GLU A 99 -12.72 -23.15 5.32
N LEU A 100 -12.07 -23.01 4.17
CA LEU A 100 -11.17 -24.03 3.62
C LEU A 100 -9.98 -24.35 4.54
N SER A 101 -9.46 -23.36 5.26
CA SER A 101 -8.36 -23.56 6.22
C SER A 101 -8.80 -24.28 7.49
N ARG A 102 -10.11 -24.41 7.74
CA ARG A 102 -10.72 -25.08 8.92
C ARG A 102 -11.27 -26.46 8.63
N LEU A 103 -11.05 -27.00 7.44
CA LEU A 103 -11.50 -28.36 7.13
C LEU A 103 -10.84 -29.39 8.08
N PRO A 104 -11.55 -30.48 8.43
CA PRO A 104 -11.06 -31.49 9.39
C PRO A 104 -9.71 -32.13 9.03
N SER A 105 -9.38 -32.11 7.73
CA SER A 105 -8.09 -32.61 7.22
C SER A 105 -6.93 -31.63 7.34
N SER A 106 -7.19 -30.38 7.75
CA SER A 106 -6.16 -29.35 7.96
C SER A 106 -5.91 -29.15 9.45
N LYS A 107 -4.66 -28.88 9.82
CA LYS A 107 -4.30 -28.45 11.17
C LYS A 107 -5.09 -27.18 11.52
N ALA A 108 -5.54 -27.05 12.76
CA ALA A 108 -6.25 -25.86 13.26
C ALA A 108 -5.29 -24.67 13.38
N SER A 109 -4.94 -24.06 12.23
CA SER A 109 -4.10 -22.85 12.19
C SER A 109 -4.87 -21.66 12.74
N GLN A 110 -4.21 -20.74 13.43
CA GLN A 110 -4.79 -19.43 13.74
C GLN A 110 -4.94 -18.61 12.45
N PHE A 111 -6.07 -17.92 12.25
CA PHE A 111 -6.31 -17.13 11.06
C PHE A 111 -6.46 -15.65 11.41
N VAL A 112 -5.46 -14.88 11.03
CA VAL A 112 -5.37 -13.45 11.32
C VAL A 112 -5.57 -12.64 10.04
N VAL A 113 -6.27 -11.53 10.15
CA VAL A 113 -6.44 -10.57 9.06
C VAL A 113 -5.65 -9.30 9.37
N TYR A 114 -4.73 -8.93 8.51
CA TYR A 114 -4.12 -7.60 8.51
C TYR A 114 -4.77 -6.75 7.42
N CYS A 115 -5.69 -5.89 7.81
CA CYS A 115 -6.38 -4.95 6.92
C CYS A 115 -5.49 -3.74 6.65
N GLY A 116 -5.14 -3.51 5.41
CA GLY A 116 -4.31 -2.37 5.04
C GLY A 116 -5.08 -1.11 4.62
N GLU A 117 -6.40 -1.08 4.77
CA GLU A 117 -7.18 0.14 4.56
C GLU A 117 -6.93 1.14 5.68
N LEU A 118 -6.87 2.44 5.34
CA LEU A 118 -6.50 3.48 6.29
C LEU A 118 -7.71 4.01 7.07
N ALA A 119 -8.90 4.02 6.47
CA ALA A 119 -10.09 4.60 7.07
C ALA A 119 -11.37 3.91 6.60
N ASP A 120 -12.47 4.14 7.35
CA ASP A 120 -13.82 3.73 6.99
C ASP A 120 -14.36 4.55 5.81
N GLY A 121 -15.37 4.03 5.12
CA GLY A 121 -16.10 4.70 4.04
C GLY A 121 -16.58 3.74 2.96
N GLN A 122 -17.08 4.30 1.85
CA GLN A 122 -17.65 3.52 0.74
C GLN A 122 -16.65 2.55 0.10
N GLY A 123 -15.34 2.84 0.18
CA GLY A 123 -14.28 1.98 -0.36
C GLY A 123 -13.74 0.95 0.63
N PHE A 124 -14.27 0.88 1.87
CA PHE A 124 -13.89 -0.16 2.81
C PHE A 124 -14.67 -1.45 2.48
N SER A 125 -14.00 -2.41 1.86
CA SER A 125 -14.64 -3.65 1.44
C SER A 125 -15.21 -4.43 2.63
N ARG A 126 -16.48 -4.86 2.52
CA ARG A 126 -17.10 -5.73 3.52
C ARG A 126 -16.41 -7.08 3.65
N HIS A 127 -15.64 -7.48 2.63
CA HIS A 127 -14.93 -8.76 2.63
C HIS A 127 -13.72 -8.79 3.58
N TRP A 128 -13.29 -7.63 4.11
CA TRP A 128 -12.31 -7.59 5.19
C TRP A 128 -12.80 -8.24 6.47
N ILE A 129 -14.11 -8.17 6.76
CA ILE A 129 -14.69 -8.48 8.07
C ILE A 129 -15.33 -9.85 8.07
N ASN A 130 -14.78 -10.76 8.85
CA ASN A 130 -15.34 -12.04 9.21
C ASN A 130 -15.17 -12.24 10.73
N PRO A 131 -16.24 -12.13 11.54
CA PRO A 131 -16.16 -12.26 13.01
C PRO A 131 -15.64 -13.62 13.49
N LYS A 132 -15.60 -14.63 12.61
CA LYS A 132 -15.06 -15.96 12.91
C LYS A 132 -13.52 -15.99 12.92
N ASN A 133 -12.85 -15.01 12.28
CA ASN A 133 -11.39 -14.92 12.30
C ASN A 133 -10.89 -14.77 13.74
N ASP A 134 -9.67 -15.25 14.00
CA ASP A 134 -9.10 -15.25 15.35
C ASP A 134 -8.64 -13.87 15.78
N LEU A 135 -8.14 -13.05 14.84
CA LEU A 135 -7.73 -11.67 15.09
C LEU A 135 -7.87 -10.82 13.82
N PHE A 136 -8.35 -9.59 14.00
CA PHE A 136 -8.34 -8.54 12.99
C PHE A 136 -7.38 -7.42 13.39
N ILE A 137 -6.45 -7.10 12.52
CA ILE A 137 -5.43 -6.08 12.77
C ILE A 137 -5.59 -4.96 11.74
N SER A 138 -5.54 -3.72 12.20
CA SER A 138 -5.47 -2.53 11.34
C SER A 138 -4.28 -1.66 11.75
N PRO A 139 -3.67 -0.92 10.81
CA PRO A 139 -2.59 0.00 11.14
C PRO A 139 -3.05 1.16 12.04
N PHE A 140 -4.34 1.53 11.97
CA PHE A 140 -4.88 2.70 12.67
C PHE A 140 -6.25 2.40 13.27
N GLU A 141 -6.63 3.23 14.25
CA GLU A 141 -7.89 3.11 14.97
C GLU A 141 -9.12 3.21 14.05
N GLU A 142 -9.03 4.02 12.98
CA GLU A 142 -10.10 4.20 12.01
C GLU A 142 -10.52 2.86 11.36
N GLY A 143 -9.55 2.00 11.04
CA GLY A 143 -9.82 0.66 10.52
C GLY A 143 -10.42 -0.28 11.56
N ILE A 144 -10.04 -0.15 12.83
CA ILE A 144 -10.66 -0.91 13.93
C ILE A 144 -12.12 -0.50 14.12
N ARG A 145 -12.39 0.81 14.18
CA ARG A 145 -13.76 1.32 14.27
C ARG A 145 -14.62 0.86 13.08
N ALA A 146 -14.03 0.85 11.87
CA ALA A 146 -14.71 0.35 10.68
C ALA A 146 -15.06 -1.14 10.77
N ALA A 147 -14.17 -1.95 11.36
CA ALA A 147 -14.37 -3.36 11.56
C ALA A 147 -15.46 -3.65 12.62
N GLN A 148 -15.39 -2.96 13.75
CA GLN A 148 -16.36 -3.10 14.84
C GLN A 148 -17.79 -2.71 14.41
N LYS A 149 -17.94 -1.62 13.66
CA LYS A 149 -19.22 -1.22 13.05
C LYS A 149 -19.83 -2.32 12.15
N ARG A 150 -18.99 -3.21 11.60
CA ARG A 150 -19.40 -4.32 10.73
C ARG A 150 -19.44 -5.66 11.45
N GLY A 151 -19.45 -5.65 12.78
CA GLY A 151 -19.65 -6.81 13.64
C GLY A 151 -18.37 -7.56 14.03
N MET A 152 -17.18 -6.99 13.85
CA MET A 152 -15.97 -7.58 14.42
C MET A 152 -15.95 -7.39 15.94
N PRO A 153 -15.82 -8.47 16.75
CA PRO A 153 -15.75 -8.35 18.21
C PRO A 153 -14.55 -7.52 18.65
N THR A 154 -14.73 -6.66 19.65
CA THR A 154 -13.70 -5.75 20.14
C THR A 154 -12.47 -6.50 20.64
N GLU A 155 -12.66 -7.59 21.36
CA GLU A 155 -11.61 -8.47 21.90
C GLU A 155 -10.79 -9.19 20.83
N LYS A 156 -11.29 -9.22 19.59
CA LYS A 156 -10.59 -9.75 18.41
C LYS A 156 -10.00 -8.67 17.52
N THR A 157 -9.82 -7.46 18.02
CA THR A 157 -9.25 -6.36 17.24
C THR A 157 -7.94 -5.86 17.84
N LEU A 158 -7.01 -5.43 16.99
CA LEU A 158 -5.70 -4.90 17.39
C LEU A 158 -5.27 -3.74 16.47
N ILE A 159 -4.87 -2.62 17.07
CA ILE A 159 -4.13 -1.58 16.36
C ILE A 159 -2.67 -2.05 16.30
N GLY A 160 -2.22 -2.55 15.15
CA GLY A 160 -0.89 -3.13 14.97
C GLY A 160 0.16 -2.17 14.40
N GLY A 161 -0.24 -0.93 14.12
CA GLY A 161 0.62 0.02 13.42
C GLY A 161 0.78 -0.27 11.92
N PRO A 162 1.41 0.64 11.17
CA PRO A 162 1.71 0.43 9.76
C PRO A 162 2.67 -0.74 9.56
N LEU A 163 2.38 -1.59 8.60
CA LEU A 163 3.28 -2.67 8.20
C LEU A 163 4.07 -2.24 6.95
N LEU A 164 5.19 -1.60 7.18
CA LEU A 164 6.12 -1.12 6.17
C LEU A 164 7.38 -1.99 6.12
N ARG A 165 8.15 -1.81 5.04
CA ARG A 165 9.48 -2.41 4.91
C ARG A 165 10.46 -1.76 5.89
N LYS A 166 11.49 -2.48 6.30
CA LYS A 166 12.44 -2.10 7.37
C LYS A 166 13.02 -0.68 7.26
N PRO A 167 13.48 -0.20 6.09
CA PRO A 167 14.09 1.12 5.99
C PRO A 167 13.18 2.28 6.43
N PHE A 168 11.85 2.08 6.41
CA PHE A 168 10.90 3.11 6.85
C PHE A 168 10.90 3.33 8.37
N TYR A 169 11.42 2.39 9.16
CA TYR A 169 11.50 2.46 10.61
C TYR A 169 12.84 3.01 11.14
N GLN A 170 13.78 3.30 10.24
CA GLN A 170 15.04 3.93 10.62
C GLN A 170 14.80 5.36 11.10
N GLU A 171 15.49 5.77 12.15
CA GLU A 171 15.37 7.10 12.72
C GLU A 171 15.65 8.22 11.71
N ASN A 172 14.79 9.24 11.68
CA ASN A 172 14.99 10.42 10.86
C ASN A 172 16.26 11.22 11.26
N GLN A 173 16.68 11.11 12.53
CA GLN A 173 17.84 11.83 13.07
C GLN A 173 19.17 11.43 12.41
N LYS A 174 19.26 10.22 11.86
CA LYS A 174 20.45 9.71 11.16
C LYS A 174 20.48 10.03 9.66
N PHE A 175 19.44 10.70 9.14
CA PHE A 175 19.29 10.99 7.72
C PHE A 175 19.96 12.32 7.35
N ASP A 176 21.08 12.24 6.64
CA ASP A 176 21.76 13.40 6.06
C ASP A 176 21.18 13.74 4.68
N ARG A 177 20.19 14.65 4.69
CA ARG A 177 19.48 15.09 3.47
C ARG A 177 20.44 15.68 2.44
N ILE A 178 21.43 16.47 2.86
CA ILE A 178 22.37 17.14 1.94
C ILE A 178 23.26 16.10 1.25
N LYS A 179 23.75 15.11 1.99
CA LYS A 179 24.56 14.01 1.44
C LYS A 179 23.79 13.22 0.39
N VAL A 180 22.52 12.88 0.65
CA VAL A 180 21.68 12.15 -0.29
C VAL A 180 21.42 12.99 -1.55
N ILE A 181 21.06 14.27 -1.41
CA ILE A 181 20.82 15.16 -2.54
C ILE A 181 22.05 15.28 -3.43
N LYS A 182 23.24 15.43 -2.84
CA LYS A 182 24.51 15.47 -3.60
C LYS A 182 24.80 14.15 -4.31
N ALA A 183 24.54 13.02 -3.66
CA ALA A 183 24.70 11.68 -4.28
C ALA A 183 23.76 11.46 -5.48
N LEU A 184 22.60 12.10 -5.48
CA LEU A 184 21.66 12.13 -6.62
C LEU A 184 22.10 13.09 -7.73
N GLY A 185 23.19 13.83 -7.56
CA GLY A 185 23.66 14.85 -8.48
C GLY A 185 22.75 16.08 -8.51
N PHE A 186 22.03 16.35 -7.42
CA PHE A 186 21.09 17.47 -7.27
C PHE A 186 21.68 18.61 -6.43
N ASP A 187 21.11 19.80 -6.61
CA ASP A 187 21.41 20.98 -5.80
C ASP A 187 20.43 21.02 -4.60
N SER A 188 20.97 21.18 -3.40
CA SER A 188 20.18 21.23 -2.16
C SER A 188 19.33 22.50 -1.99
N GLN A 189 19.62 23.54 -2.76
CA GLN A 189 18.87 24.81 -2.76
C GLN A 189 17.65 24.78 -3.69
N ILE A 190 17.62 23.88 -4.65
CA ILE A 190 16.54 23.74 -5.62
C ILE A 190 15.51 22.74 -5.11
N PRO A 191 14.19 23.05 -5.16
CA PRO A 191 13.15 22.12 -4.73
C PRO A 191 13.22 20.78 -5.48
N ILE A 192 13.06 19.67 -4.75
CA ILE A 192 13.05 18.32 -5.31
C ILE A 192 11.62 17.77 -5.26
N PHE A 193 11.11 17.37 -6.40
CA PHE A 193 9.79 16.78 -6.55
C PHE A 193 9.89 15.29 -6.82
N LEU A 194 9.14 14.48 -6.06
CA LEU A 194 9.03 13.05 -6.29
C LEU A 194 7.74 12.75 -7.05
N LEU A 195 7.83 12.36 -8.31
CA LEU A 195 6.70 11.85 -9.07
C LEU A 195 6.60 10.35 -8.83
N ALA A 196 5.66 9.94 -7.97
CA ALA A 196 5.50 8.55 -7.60
C ALA A 196 4.41 7.85 -8.42
N THR A 197 4.60 6.55 -8.65
CA THR A 197 3.59 5.68 -9.22
C THR A 197 3.15 4.65 -8.20
N GLY A 198 1.88 4.24 -8.24
CA GLY A 198 1.46 3.01 -7.59
C GLY A 198 2.16 1.78 -8.20
N ALA A 199 1.99 0.61 -7.58
CA ALA A 199 2.62 -0.64 -8.00
C ALA A 199 2.37 -0.99 -9.49
N ASN A 200 1.28 -0.52 -10.06
CA ASN A 200 0.89 -0.75 -11.47
C ASN A 200 1.48 0.25 -12.47
N GLY A 201 2.31 1.20 -12.03
CA GLY A 201 2.99 2.16 -12.91
C GLY A 201 2.05 3.13 -13.64
N VAL A 202 0.84 3.36 -13.12
CA VAL A 202 -0.09 4.37 -13.66
C VAL A 202 0.41 5.75 -13.25
N ASN A 203 0.79 6.56 -14.23
CA ASN A 203 1.31 7.90 -13.98
C ASN A 203 1.06 8.85 -15.16
N ARG A 204 1.20 10.14 -14.88
CA ARG A 204 1.16 11.22 -15.88
C ARG A 204 2.46 12.02 -15.91
N HIS A 205 3.58 11.37 -15.63
CA HIS A 205 4.89 12.03 -15.47
C HIS A 205 5.24 12.93 -16.64
N ILE A 206 5.08 12.45 -17.88
CA ILE A 206 5.43 13.24 -19.08
C ILE A 206 4.63 14.54 -19.16
N SER A 207 3.30 14.49 -18.91
CA SER A 207 2.47 15.70 -18.95
C SER A 207 2.78 16.67 -17.82
N VAL A 208 3.10 16.15 -16.62
CA VAL A 208 3.54 16.97 -15.48
C VAL A 208 4.88 17.63 -15.76
N LEU A 209 5.87 16.89 -16.29
CA LEU A 209 7.18 17.42 -16.62
C LEU A 209 7.10 18.51 -17.70
N LYS A 210 6.30 18.30 -18.74
CA LYS A 210 6.06 19.33 -19.78
C LYS A 210 5.45 20.59 -19.17
N GLU A 211 4.47 20.45 -18.29
CA GLU A 211 3.83 21.59 -17.66
C GLU A 211 4.75 22.35 -16.71
N LEU A 212 5.59 21.64 -15.92
CA LEU A 212 6.64 22.25 -15.11
C LEU A 212 7.62 23.06 -15.97
N SER A 213 8.07 22.49 -17.07
CA SER A 213 8.97 23.14 -18.04
C SER A 213 8.33 24.35 -18.69
N ASN A 214 7.13 24.21 -19.26
CA ASN A 214 6.41 25.30 -19.91
C ASN A 214 6.08 26.46 -18.94
N SER A 215 5.88 26.13 -17.68
CA SER A 215 5.60 27.11 -16.62
C SER A 215 6.85 27.70 -15.98
N MET A 216 8.04 27.36 -16.49
CA MET A 216 9.34 27.83 -15.99
C MET A 216 9.54 27.60 -14.48
N ILE A 217 9.07 26.47 -13.98
CA ILE A 217 9.26 26.10 -12.57
C ILE A 217 10.67 25.55 -12.38
N HIS A 218 11.49 26.27 -11.63
CA HIS A 218 12.85 25.85 -11.33
C HIS A 218 12.82 24.73 -10.28
N CYS A 219 13.08 23.50 -10.72
CA CYS A 219 12.96 22.30 -9.87
C CYS A 219 13.80 21.12 -10.36
N GLN A 220 13.99 20.18 -9.45
CA GLN A 220 14.61 18.90 -9.72
C GLN A 220 13.59 17.79 -9.47
N VAL A 221 13.58 16.76 -10.30
CA VAL A 221 12.50 15.76 -10.27
C VAL A 221 13.06 14.35 -10.23
N LEU A 222 12.62 13.56 -9.25
CA LEU A 222 12.78 12.12 -9.19
C LEU A 222 11.51 11.48 -9.76
N ALA A 223 11.60 10.85 -10.93
CA ALA A 223 10.44 10.29 -11.61
C ALA A 223 10.42 8.76 -11.50
N LEU A 224 9.55 8.21 -10.66
CA LEU A 224 9.42 6.76 -10.48
C LEU A 224 8.53 6.17 -11.57
N CYS A 225 9.09 5.39 -12.49
CA CYS A 225 8.36 4.76 -13.60
C CYS A 225 7.93 3.32 -13.29
N GLY A 226 8.46 2.70 -12.22
CA GLY A 226 8.14 1.33 -11.84
C GLY A 226 8.46 0.32 -12.95
N THR A 227 7.47 -0.37 -13.46
CA THR A 227 7.58 -1.31 -14.60
C THR A 227 7.16 -0.71 -15.93
N ASN A 228 6.85 0.59 -15.98
CA ASN A 228 6.38 1.24 -17.19
C ASN A 228 7.56 1.75 -18.03
N GLU A 229 8.10 0.88 -18.86
CA GLU A 229 9.25 1.19 -19.73
C GLU A 229 8.93 2.31 -20.74
N LYS A 230 7.69 2.37 -21.22
CA LYS A 230 7.26 3.43 -22.14
C LYS A 230 7.39 4.82 -21.50
N THR A 231 6.98 4.95 -20.23
CA THR A 231 7.14 6.21 -19.49
C THR A 231 8.61 6.52 -19.23
N TYR A 232 9.40 5.52 -18.85
CA TYR A 232 10.83 5.69 -18.59
C TYR A 232 11.57 6.21 -19.84
N GLN A 233 11.41 5.55 -20.99
CA GLN A 233 12.00 5.98 -22.26
C GLN A 233 11.46 7.33 -22.73
N GLY A 234 10.15 7.56 -22.54
CA GLY A 234 9.52 8.83 -22.85
C GLY A 234 10.10 10.01 -22.07
N ILE A 235 10.53 9.79 -20.82
CA ILE A 235 11.21 10.84 -20.02
C ILE A 235 12.63 11.06 -20.50
N ILE A 236 13.39 10.01 -20.80
CA ILE A 236 14.76 10.13 -21.31
C ILE A 236 14.80 10.95 -22.60
N ASN A 237 13.82 10.73 -23.47
CA ASN A 237 13.76 11.41 -24.79
C ASN A 237 12.99 12.75 -24.73
N LEU A 238 12.63 13.22 -23.51
CA LEU A 238 11.83 14.44 -23.36
C LEU A 238 12.74 15.68 -23.35
N SER A 239 12.52 16.58 -24.28
CA SER A 239 13.14 17.89 -24.26
C SER A 239 12.43 18.80 -23.26
N LEU A 240 13.15 19.28 -22.27
CA LEU A 240 12.69 20.20 -21.23
C LEU A 240 13.59 21.43 -21.22
N ASN A 241 13.07 22.54 -20.69
CA ASN A 241 13.89 23.73 -20.45
C ASN A 241 14.88 23.48 -19.31
N ASP A 242 15.97 24.23 -19.25
CA ASP A 242 17.03 24.11 -18.24
C ASP A 242 16.53 24.32 -16.78
N CYS A 243 15.33 24.88 -16.62
CA CYS A 243 14.71 25.04 -15.31
C CYS A 243 14.26 23.70 -14.67
N VAL A 244 14.12 22.61 -15.44
CA VAL A 244 13.68 21.30 -14.94
C VAL A 244 14.75 20.25 -15.18
N LYS A 245 15.40 19.80 -14.12
CA LYS A 245 16.30 18.64 -14.15
C LYS A 245 15.53 17.39 -13.70
N VAL A 246 15.44 16.38 -14.55
CA VAL A 246 14.71 15.13 -14.23
C VAL A 246 15.63 13.91 -14.28
N VAL A 247 15.44 13.01 -13.30
CA VAL A 247 16.08 11.68 -13.29
C VAL A 247 14.98 10.62 -13.18
N PRO A 248 14.77 9.82 -14.24
CA PRO A 248 13.81 8.73 -14.21
C PRO A 248 14.39 7.49 -13.54
N TYR A 249 13.56 6.80 -12.78
CA TYR A 249 13.89 5.53 -12.15
C TYR A 249 12.88 4.44 -12.54
N ARG A 250 13.38 3.25 -12.80
CA ARG A 250 12.58 2.02 -12.88
C ARG A 250 12.16 1.60 -11.47
N ARG A 251 12.12 0.31 -11.18
CA ARG A 251 11.91 -0.17 -9.81
C ARG A 251 13.07 0.23 -8.92
N ILE A 252 12.75 0.69 -7.71
CA ILE A 252 13.72 1.06 -6.70
C ILE A 252 13.58 0.17 -5.45
N THR A 253 14.62 0.13 -4.64
CA THR A 253 14.64 -0.57 -3.35
C THR A 253 13.80 0.18 -2.30
N ALA A 254 13.63 -0.43 -1.13
CA ALA A 254 12.99 0.24 0.00
C ALA A 254 13.87 1.39 0.54
N ASP A 255 15.17 1.18 0.59
CA ASP A 255 16.14 2.18 1.03
C ASP A 255 16.09 3.41 0.14
N SER A 256 16.19 3.22 -1.19
CA SER A 256 16.06 4.33 -2.14
C SER A 256 14.72 5.06 -2.02
N MET A 257 13.61 4.33 -1.77
CA MET A 257 12.31 4.97 -1.60
C MET A 257 12.27 5.87 -0.37
N VAL A 258 12.83 5.42 0.76
CA VAL A 258 12.95 6.22 1.99
C VAL A 258 13.81 7.46 1.75
N GLU A 259 14.98 7.28 1.11
CA GLU A 259 15.87 8.37 0.77
C GLU A 259 15.18 9.41 -0.13
N PHE A 260 14.48 8.98 -1.17
CA PHE A 260 13.78 9.87 -2.09
C PHE A 260 12.64 10.63 -1.40
N LEU A 261 11.85 9.96 -0.57
CA LEU A 261 10.79 10.61 0.19
C LEU A 261 11.36 11.64 1.19
N ARG A 262 12.45 11.30 1.88
CA ARG A 262 13.09 12.20 2.84
C ARG A 262 13.83 13.36 2.18
N ALA A 263 14.42 13.15 0.99
CA ALA A 263 15.10 14.19 0.23
C ALA A 263 14.13 15.17 -0.44
N SER A 264 12.94 14.69 -0.83
CA SER A 264 11.98 15.48 -1.62
C SER A 264 11.32 16.60 -0.81
N THR A 265 11.04 17.71 -1.46
CA THR A 265 10.25 18.81 -0.93
C THR A 265 8.79 18.39 -0.79
N TRP A 266 8.27 17.67 -1.80
CA TRP A 266 6.96 17.02 -1.77
C TRP A 266 6.87 15.90 -2.83
N MET A 267 5.85 15.07 -2.67
CA MET A 267 5.54 13.97 -3.58
C MET A 267 4.22 14.26 -4.32
N LEU A 268 4.19 13.99 -5.62
CA LEU A 268 2.94 13.85 -6.37
C LEU A 268 2.61 12.39 -6.52
N ALA A 269 1.48 11.96 -5.99
CA ALA A 269 1.05 10.56 -6.04
C ALA A 269 -0.46 10.40 -6.02
N ARG A 270 -0.97 9.28 -6.53
CA ARG A 270 -2.36 8.90 -6.27
C ARG A 270 -2.54 8.55 -4.79
N PRO A 271 -3.76 8.77 -4.23
CA PRO A 271 -4.01 8.53 -2.81
C PRO A 271 -4.18 7.03 -2.47
N GLY A 272 -3.21 6.21 -2.90
CA GLY A 272 -3.14 4.79 -2.55
C GLY A 272 -2.66 4.58 -1.12
N ALA A 273 -3.27 3.65 -0.36
CA ALA A 273 -2.96 3.40 1.04
C ALA A 273 -1.46 3.16 1.32
N GLY A 274 -0.75 2.46 0.42
CA GLY A 274 0.69 2.20 0.58
C GLY A 274 1.54 3.46 0.55
N LEU A 275 1.46 4.24 -0.54
CA LEU A 275 2.21 5.49 -0.68
C LEU A 275 1.83 6.54 0.36
N THR A 276 0.53 6.64 0.71
CA THR A 276 0.07 7.53 1.79
C THR A 276 0.72 7.18 3.12
N THR A 277 0.81 5.88 3.46
CA THR A 277 1.47 5.43 4.69
C THR A 277 2.98 5.65 4.65
N GLU A 278 3.64 5.38 3.51
CA GLU A 278 5.07 5.62 3.33
C GLU A 278 5.42 7.12 3.45
N ALA A 279 4.57 8.00 2.91
CA ALA A 279 4.74 9.44 3.03
C ALA A 279 4.57 9.93 4.48
N LEU A 280 3.56 9.42 5.20
CA LEU A 280 3.38 9.71 6.63
C LEU A 280 4.61 9.28 7.43
N ALA A 281 5.10 8.06 7.20
CA ALA A 281 6.25 7.49 7.89
C ALA A 281 7.54 8.30 7.72
N THR A 282 7.71 8.94 6.57
CA THR A 282 8.89 9.74 6.24
C THR A 282 8.68 11.24 6.41
N GLY A 283 7.47 11.66 6.79
CA GLY A 283 7.10 13.06 6.89
C GLY A 283 7.06 13.81 5.55
N CYS A 284 7.01 13.08 4.43
CA CYS A 284 7.01 13.69 3.10
C CYS A 284 5.65 14.34 2.80
N PRO A 285 5.58 15.66 2.52
CA PRO A 285 4.34 16.30 2.09
C PRO A 285 3.85 15.73 0.76
N VAL A 286 2.52 15.61 0.59
CA VAL A 286 1.92 15.02 -0.61
C VAL A 286 0.95 16.00 -1.27
N ILE A 287 1.06 16.13 -2.58
CA ILE A 287 0.00 16.62 -3.46
C ILE A 287 -0.61 15.41 -4.12
N PHE A 288 -1.90 15.16 -3.91
CA PHE A 288 -2.56 13.99 -4.49
C PHE A 288 -3.00 14.25 -5.93
N ASP A 289 -2.56 13.40 -6.85
CA ASP A 289 -2.99 13.42 -8.25
C ASP A 289 -4.36 12.76 -8.42
N LEU A 290 -5.36 13.58 -8.70
CA LEU A 290 -6.73 13.18 -8.99
C LEU A 290 -7.11 13.36 -10.47
N SER A 291 -6.16 13.62 -11.34
CA SER A 291 -6.39 13.87 -12.77
C SER A 291 -7.01 12.68 -13.53
N GLY A 292 -6.89 11.47 -12.99
CA GLY A 292 -7.54 10.24 -13.47
C GLY A 292 -8.84 9.89 -12.74
N GLY A 293 -9.43 10.82 -11.98
CA GLY A 293 -10.54 10.54 -11.07
C GLY A 293 -10.08 9.98 -9.72
N CYS A 294 -11.02 9.74 -8.81
CA CYS A 294 -10.77 9.24 -7.47
C CYS A 294 -11.59 7.98 -7.22
N MET A 295 -10.95 6.90 -6.84
CA MET A 295 -11.63 5.64 -6.49
C MET A 295 -12.28 5.73 -5.10
N PRO A 296 -13.32 4.91 -4.79
CA PRO A 296 -13.97 4.94 -3.48
C PRO A 296 -13.01 4.80 -2.29
N GLN A 297 -12.08 3.83 -2.34
CA GLN A 297 -11.07 3.65 -1.31
C GLN A 297 -10.06 4.81 -1.24
N GLU A 298 -9.78 5.48 -2.35
CA GLU A 298 -8.90 6.63 -2.40
C GLU A 298 -9.51 7.85 -1.70
N LYS A 299 -10.84 8.03 -1.78
CA LYS A 299 -11.54 9.09 -1.01
C LYS A 299 -11.34 8.90 0.50
N ASN A 300 -11.39 7.67 0.97
CA ASN A 300 -11.14 7.35 2.38
C ASN A 300 -9.71 7.74 2.79
N ASN A 301 -8.74 7.46 1.92
CA ASN A 301 -7.34 7.80 2.17
C ASN A 301 -7.09 9.33 2.17
N LEU A 302 -7.78 10.09 1.32
CA LEU A 302 -7.73 11.57 1.36
C LEU A 302 -8.29 12.12 2.67
N ASN A 303 -9.42 11.60 3.14
CA ASN A 303 -10.02 11.99 4.42
C ASN A 303 -9.10 11.64 5.59
N PHE A 304 -8.52 10.44 5.57
CA PHE A 304 -7.53 10.00 6.54
C PHE A 304 -6.31 10.94 6.56
N TRP A 305 -5.74 11.26 5.37
CA TRP A 305 -4.62 12.20 5.28
C TRP A 305 -4.97 13.54 5.90
N ARG A 306 -6.12 14.13 5.52
CA ARG A 306 -6.58 15.41 6.06
C ARG A 306 -6.70 15.39 7.59
N SER A 307 -7.27 14.32 8.15
CA SER A 307 -7.44 14.18 9.60
C SER A 307 -6.10 14.09 10.36
N ARG A 308 -5.08 13.51 9.72
CA ARG A 308 -3.74 13.33 10.33
C ARG A 308 -2.82 14.53 10.16
N THR A 309 -2.98 15.28 9.09
CA THR A 309 -2.04 16.35 8.71
C THR A 309 -2.64 17.75 8.82
N GLY A 310 -3.95 17.86 9.02
CA GLY A 310 -4.69 19.14 8.99
C GLY A 310 -4.82 19.77 7.61
N THR A 311 -4.17 19.19 6.58
CA THR A 311 -4.12 19.77 5.23
C THR A 311 -4.38 18.71 4.16
N LEU A 312 -4.89 19.17 3.01
CA LEU A 312 -5.09 18.30 1.86
C LEU A 312 -4.86 19.11 0.56
N LEU A 313 -3.81 18.76 -0.16
CA LEU A 313 -3.55 19.31 -1.49
C LEU A 313 -3.90 18.27 -2.55
N THR A 314 -4.74 18.68 -3.52
CA THR A 314 -5.17 17.82 -4.63
C THR A 314 -5.02 18.55 -5.95
N ALA A 315 -4.51 17.86 -6.97
CA ALA A 315 -4.41 18.38 -8.33
C ALA A 315 -5.22 17.51 -9.30
N HIS A 316 -6.16 18.10 -10.02
CA HIS A 316 -6.97 17.43 -11.05
C HIS A 316 -6.39 17.59 -12.45
N SER A 317 -5.34 18.38 -12.60
CA SER A 317 -4.60 18.58 -13.86
C SER A 317 -3.18 19.06 -13.56
N PRO A 318 -2.22 18.90 -14.50
CA PRO A 318 -0.90 19.50 -14.39
C PRO A 318 -0.92 21.00 -14.16
N ALA A 319 -1.83 21.73 -14.84
CA ALA A 319 -1.99 23.19 -14.65
C ALA A 319 -2.43 23.56 -13.22
N GLN A 320 -3.30 22.76 -12.60
CA GLN A 320 -3.68 22.96 -11.19
C GLN A 320 -2.51 22.69 -10.25
N LEU A 321 -1.68 21.68 -10.54
CA LEU A 321 -0.44 21.42 -9.81
C LEU A 321 0.47 22.66 -9.82
N ILE A 322 0.66 23.30 -10.97
CA ILE A 322 1.47 24.53 -11.06
C ILE A 322 0.90 25.66 -10.20
N LYS A 323 -0.42 25.82 -10.16
CA LYS A 323 -1.05 26.81 -9.27
C LYS A 323 -0.74 26.56 -7.80
N ILE A 324 -0.78 25.30 -7.37
CA ILE A 324 -0.45 24.89 -6.00
C ILE A 324 1.01 25.20 -5.68
N ILE A 325 1.93 24.88 -6.60
CA ILE A 325 3.37 25.13 -6.42
C ILE A 325 3.64 26.62 -6.30
N ARG A 326 3.08 27.45 -7.19
CA ARG A 326 3.25 28.90 -7.19
C ARG A 326 2.65 29.61 -5.97
N ALA A 327 1.59 29.06 -5.41
CA ALA A 327 0.95 29.60 -4.21
C ALA A 327 1.84 29.46 -2.96
N GLY A 328 2.95 28.67 -3.04
CA GLY A 328 3.89 28.50 -1.93
C GLY A 328 3.29 27.79 -0.70
N ASN A 329 2.06 27.29 -0.78
CA ASN A 329 1.36 26.59 0.30
C ASN A 329 1.98 25.20 0.54
N LEU A 330 3.30 25.15 0.63
CA LEU A 330 4.02 23.91 0.92
C LEU A 330 3.73 23.55 2.38
N VAL A 331 3.07 22.43 2.56
CA VAL A 331 2.84 21.84 3.87
C VAL A 331 4.21 21.55 4.50
N PRO A 332 4.44 21.94 5.74
CA PRO A 332 5.66 21.58 6.44
C PRO A 332 5.78 20.05 6.53
N ARG A 333 7.02 19.56 6.63
CA ARG A 333 7.26 18.13 6.87
C ARG A 333 6.52 17.69 8.12
N LEU A 334 5.86 16.57 8.00
CA LEU A 334 5.13 15.96 9.11
C LEU A 334 6.11 15.20 9.98
N ASN A 335 6.02 15.36 11.28
CA ASN A 335 6.74 14.53 12.22
C ASN A 335 5.74 13.60 12.91
N ILE A 336 5.41 12.49 12.25
CA ILE A 336 4.59 11.44 12.85
C ILE A 336 5.55 10.37 13.34
N PRO A 337 5.70 10.17 14.66
CA PRO A 337 6.55 9.13 15.16
C PRO A 337 6.01 7.76 14.74
N LEU A 338 6.85 6.97 14.07
CA LEU A 338 6.65 5.54 13.94
C LEU A 338 7.43 4.85 15.04
N GLU A 339 6.85 3.81 15.61
CA GLU A 339 7.60 2.87 16.44
C GLU A 339 8.74 2.26 15.61
N GLU A 340 9.85 1.90 16.24
CA GLU A 340 11.05 1.36 15.57
C GLU A 340 10.80 0.06 14.78
N SER A 341 9.69 -0.60 15.03
CA SER A 341 9.30 -1.83 14.31
C SER A 341 7.83 -2.13 14.56
N PRO A 342 7.19 -3.00 13.77
CA PRO A 342 5.86 -3.50 14.08
C PRO A 342 5.88 -4.48 15.28
N SER A 343 6.52 -4.10 16.40
CA SER A 343 6.79 -4.96 17.55
C SER A 343 5.54 -5.49 18.21
N LEU A 344 4.54 -4.63 18.43
CA LEU A 344 3.26 -5.02 19.01
C LEU A 344 2.54 -6.06 18.13
N LEU A 345 2.48 -5.80 16.83
CA LEU A 345 1.93 -6.74 15.84
C LEU A 345 2.62 -8.12 15.93
N LEU A 346 3.96 -8.14 15.89
CA LEU A 346 4.74 -9.37 15.92
C LEU A 346 4.57 -10.12 17.24
N THR A 347 4.58 -9.43 18.38
CA THR A 347 4.35 -10.03 19.70
C THR A 347 3.01 -10.79 19.73
N HIS A 348 1.94 -10.18 19.21
CA HIS A 348 0.64 -10.85 19.14
C HIS A 348 0.64 -12.05 18.18
N LEU A 349 1.29 -11.94 17.03
CA LEU A 349 1.39 -13.04 16.07
C LEU A 349 2.20 -14.22 16.64
N PHE A 350 3.32 -13.96 17.32
CA PHE A 350 4.10 -14.99 18.00
C PHE A 350 3.31 -15.70 19.10
N ARG A 351 2.53 -14.95 19.89
CA ARG A 351 1.65 -15.53 20.90
C ARG A 351 0.62 -16.46 20.29
N LEU A 352 -0.04 -16.04 19.22
CA LEU A 352 -1.04 -16.86 18.53
C LEU A 352 -0.42 -18.12 17.92
N ALA A 353 0.76 -18.01 17.30
CA ALA A 353 1.46 -19.17 16.74
C ALA A 353 1.83 -20.19 17.83
N ARG A 354 2.27 -19.76 19.01
CA ARG A 354 2.58 -20.65 20.16
C ARG A 354 1.35 -21.36 20.70
N ASN A 355 0.21 -20.65 20.82
CA ASN A 355 -1.03 -21.22 21.33
C ASN A 355 -1.55 -22.36 20.44
N SER A 356 -1.25 -22.35 19.14
CA SER A 356 -1.58 -23.46 18.24
C SER A 356 -0.73 -24.72 18.49
N HIS A 357 0.39 -24.61 19.22
CA HIS A 357 1.19 -25.75 19.67
C HIS A 357 0.73 -26.30 21.02
N GLY A 358 0.30 -25.44 21.97
CA GLY A 358 -0.09 -25.84 23.33
C GLY A 358 -1.48 -26.50 23.44
N GLN A 359 -2.25 -26.61 22.38
CA GLN A 359 -3.47 -27.41 22.31
C GLN A 359 -3.19 -28.88 21.92
N ARG A 360 -1.92 -29.33 21.94
CA ARG A 360 -1.48 -30.66 21.55
C ARG A 360 -1.14 -31.59 22.72
N ASP A 361 -1.15 -31.05 23.95
CA ASP A 361 -0.99 -31.83 25.18
C ASP A 361 -2.37 -31.98 25.85
#